data_f487ecb552bd3bd5f208d86ac349bdd2
#
_entry.id   f487ecb552bd3bd5f208d86ac349bdd2
#
_cell.length_a   1.000
_cell.length_b   1.000
_cell.length_c   1.000
_cell.angle_alpha   90.00
_cell.angle_beta   90.00
_cell.angle_gamma   90.00
#
_symmetry.space_group_name_H-M   'P 1'
#
loop_
_entity.id
_entity.type
_entity.pdbx_description
1 polymer ?
#
loop_
_entity_poly.entity_id
_entity_poly.type
_entity_poly.pdbx_seq_one_letter_code
_entity_poly.pdbx_strand_id
1 'polypeptide(L)'
;MSSLPPEKLKFFDEAGFHCGIGRPVYGNSLKGTPAIKVIYGNTKGANITLSLLCGLEGVLYANTVEGASDSMKFLNFFEEAGQVNTANGNPAIELGDYIILDNCATHRFQTGDVLQRWLMQMGASVIYTPSLSPEFKVAELVFNKLKTVLKREEFRPLLQVNVHVAIYEALNLITTDDMFGFYNFIL
;
A
#
# COMPACT_ATOMS: atom_id res chain seq x y z
N MET A 1 -11.53 -25.12 -11.64
CA MET A 1 -11.45 -24.28 -10.42
C MET A 1 -12.46 -23.17 -10.62
N SER A 2 -13.46 -23.03 -9.75
CA SER A 2 -14.31 -21.86 -9.76
C SER A 2 -13.42 -20.66 -9.39
N SER A 3 -13.30 -19.68 -10.29
CA SER A 3 -12.58 -18.46 -9.98
C SER A 3 -13.28 -17.76 -8.81
N LEU A 4 -12.51 -17.36 -7.79
CA LEU A 4 -13.03 -16.56 -6.70
C LEU A 4 -13.56 -15.24 -7.27
N PRO A 5 -14.67 -14.69 -6.74
CA PRO A 5 -15.23 -13.45 -7.24
C PRO A 5 -14.25 -12.29 -6.98
N PRO A 6 -13.87 -11.50 -8.01
CA PRO A 6 -12.87 -10.43 -7.88
C PRO A 6 -13.22 -9.39 -6.80
N GLU A 7 -14.50 -9.09 -6.61
CA GLU A 7 -15.01 -8.16 -5.61
C GLU A 7 -14.75 -8.61 -4.16
N LYS A 8 -14.53 -9.93 -3.96
CA LYS A 8 -14.21 -10.52 -2.65
C LYS A 8 -12.72 -10.69 -2.42
N LEU A 9 -11.88 -10.37 -3.41
CA LEU A 9 -10.43 -10.40 -3.25
C LEU A 9 -9.94 -9.07 -2.70
N LYS A 10 -9.29 -9.10 -1.55
CA LYS A 10 -8.67 -7.92 -0.91
C LYS A 10 -7.17 -8.19 -0.78
N PHE A 11 -6.36 -7.25 -1.21
CA PHE A 11 -4.90 -7.42 -1.25
C PHE A 11 -4.26 -6.54 -0.17
N PHE A 12 -3.45 -7.15 0.68
CA PHE A 12 -2.63 -6.45 1.65
C PHE A 12 -1.16 -6.57 1.27
N ASP A 13 -0.43 -5.45 1.41
CA ASP A 13 1.03 -5.43 1.30
C ASP A 13 1.60 -4.18 2.00
N GLU A 14 2.92 -4.16 2.19
CA GLU A 14 3.65 -3.09 2.85
C GLU A 14 4.74 -2.52 1.94
N ALA A 15 4.91 -1.21 1.96
CA ALA A 15 5.96 -0.54 1.19
C ALA A 15 6.68 0.53 2.01
N GLY A 16 8.01 0.58 1.86
CA GLY A 16 8.84 1.62 2.46
C GLY A 16 8.82 2.91 1.64
N PHE A 17 8.69 4.03 2.33
CA PHE A 17 8.75 5.39 1.79
C PHE A 17 9.75 6.24 2.57
N HIS A 18 10.37 7.20 1.91
CA HIS A 18 11.30 8.15 2.52
C HIS A 18 11.16 9.54 1.89
N CYS A 19 11.59 10.58 2.58
CA CYS A 19 11.49 11.98 2.12
C CYS A 19 12.15 12.26 0.75
N GLY A 20 13.01 11.37 0.27
CA GLY A 20 13.65 11.47 -1.05
C GLY A 20 12.80 11.00 -2.23
N ILE A 21 11.62 10.43 -2.00
CA ILE A 21 10.83 9.76 -3.06
C ILE A 21 10.42 10.68 -4.20
N GLY A 22 10.21 11.97 -3.95
CA GLY A 22 9.85 12.96 -4.97
C GLY A 22 11.04 13.57 -5.72
N ARG A 23 12.28 13.09 -5.51
CA ARG A 23 13.47 13.67 -6.13
C ARG A 23 13.66 13.16 -7.55
N PRO A 24 13.87 14.06 -8.53
CA PRO A 24 14.25 13.63 -9.87
C PRO A 24 15.64 13.00 -9.84
N VAL A 25 15.78 11.85 -10.49
CA VAL A 25 17.08 11.16 -10.67
C VAL A 25 17.90 11.82 -11.79
N TYR A 26 17.22 12.47 -12.75
CA TYR A 26 17.82 13.17 -13.87
C TYR A 26 17.47 14.65 -13.83
N GLY A 27 18.40 15.49 -14.28
CA GLY A 27 18.21 16.93 -14.44
C GLY A 27 18.66 17.37 -15.82
N ASN A 28 18.14 18.52 -16.26
CA ASN A 28 18.57 19.17 -17.51
C ASN A 28 19.62 20.22 -17.18
N SER A 29 20.68 20.29 -18.00
CA SER A 29 21.70 21.32 -17.93
C SER A 29 22.18 21.65 -19.34
N LEU A 30 22.90 22.74 -19.49
CA LEU A 30 23.58 23.05 -20.75
C LEU A 30 24.58 21.93 -21.09
N LYS A 31 24.70 21.60 -22.36
CA LYS A 31 25.64 20.57 -22.84
C LYS A 31 27.07 20.88 -22.34
N GLY A 32 27.66 19.92 -21.65
CA GLY A 32 29.00 20.06 -21.09
C GLY A 32 29.05 20.57 -19.65
N THR A 33 27.89 20.85 -19.00
CA THR A 33 27.82 21.22 -17.61
C THR A 33 27.04 20.20 -16.79
N PRO A 34 27.40 19.93 -15.51
CA PRO A 34 26.64 19.01 -14.67
C PRO A 34 25.25 19.58 -14.34
N ALA A 35 24.22 18.73 -14.36
CA ALA A 35 22.91 19.09 -13.86
C ALA A 35 22.93 19.13 -12.33
N ILE A 36 23.06 20.34 -11.74
CA ILE A 36 23.11 20.53 -10.29
C ILE A 36 21.78 21.09 -9.82
N LYS A 37 21.13 20.40 -8.87
CA LYS A 37 19.99 20.90 -8.13
C LYS A 37 20.36 21.03 -6.67
N VAL A 38 20.41 22.25 -6.16
CA VAL A 38 20.58 22.49 -4.73
C VAL A 38 19.25 22.17 -4.03
N ILE A 39 19.27 21.22 -3.12
CA ILE A 39 18.12 20.85 -2.31
C ILE A 39 18.39 21.31 -0.88
N TYR A 40 17.63 22.32 -0.45
CA TYR A 40 17.63 22.76 0.93
C TYR A 40 16.71 21.87 1.77
N GLY A 41 17.19 21.36 2.88
CA GLY A 41 16.40 20.57 3.83
C GLY A 41 17.08 19.27 4.28
N ASN A 42 16.56 18.70 5.36
CA ASN A 42 17.07 17.46 5.92
C ASN A 42 16.75 16.28 4.96
N THR A 43 17.79 15.68 4.40
CA THR A 43 17.66 14.60 3.41
C THR A 43 17.56 13.22 4.06
N LYS A 44 17.73 13.16 5.39
CA LYS A 44 17.65 11.95 6.22
C LYS A 44 16.34 11.99 7.00
N GLY A 45 15.20 11.84 6.33
CA GLY A 45 13.94 11.55 6.99
C GLY A 45 13.91 10.09 7.44
N ALA A 46 13.13 9.80 8.49
CA ALA A 46 12.83 8.44 8.89
C ALA A 46 12.23 7.66 7.72
N ASN A 47 12.56 6.38 7.60
CA ASN A 47 11.82 5.48 6.74
C ASN A 47 10.40 5.35 7.29
N ILE A 48 9.43 5.48 6.42
CA ILE A 48 8.02 5.29 6.75
C ILE A 48 7.57 4.02 6.05
N THR A 49 6.94 3.12 6.78
CA THR A 49 6.26 1.96 6.19
C THR A 49 4.78 2.33 6.02
N LEU A 50 4.28 2.18 4.79
CA LEU A 50 2.88 2.23 4.45
C LEU A 50 2.37 0.79 4.39
N SER A 51 1.41 0.45 5.25
CA SER A 51 0.61 -0.76 5.16
C SER A 51 -0.70 -0.43 4.44
N LEU A 52 -1.10 -1.25 3.47
CA LEU A 52 -2.21 -0.98 2.57
C LEU A 52 -3.10 -2.21 2.42
N LEU A 53 -4.40 -2.04 2.61
CA LEU A 53 -5.43 -3.00 2.20
C LEU A 53 -6.23 -2.36 1.06
N CYS A 54 -6.28 -3.04 -0.08
CA CYS A 54 -7.03 -2.57 -1.25
C CYS A 54 -7.89 -3.67 -1.85
N GLY A 55 -8.97 -3.27 -2.48
CA GLY A 55 -9.95 -4.12 -3.16
C GLY A 55 -10.34 -3.52 -4.51
N LEU A 56 -11.25 -4.15 -5.22
CA LEU A 56 -11.73 -3.66 -6.50
C LEU A 56 -12.36 -2.25 -6.38
N GLU A 57 -12.89 -1.90 -5.21
CA GLU A 57 -13.52 -0.61 -4.92
C GLU A 57 -12.51 0.53 -4.72
N GLY A 58 -11.24 0.22 -4.47
CA GLY A 58 -10.21 1.22 -4.16
C GLY A 58 -9.31 0.82 -3.00
N VAL A 59 -8.72 1.83 -2.36
CA VAL A 59 -8.03 1.71 -1.09
C VAL A 59 -9.07 1.58 0.02
N LEU A 60 -9.08 0.44 0.71
CA LEU A 60 -10.04 0.15 1.78
C LEU A 60 -9.57 0.67 3.12
N TYR A 61 -8.30 0.44 3.42
CA TYR A 61 -7.63 0.96 4.60
C TYR A 61 -6.13 1.12 4.35
N ALA A 62 -5.54 2.13 4.96
CA ALA A 62 -4.10 2.36 4.93
C ALA A 62 -3.64 3.01 6.23
N ASN A 63 -2.48 2.62 6.74
CA ASN A 63 -1.81 3.36 7.79
C ASN A 63 -0.31 3.51 7.49
N THR A 64 0.31 4.49 8.13
CA THR A 64 1.73 4.77 7.98
C THR A 64 2.41 4.79 9.34
N VAL A 65 3.51 4.07 9.47
CA VAL A 65 4.30 4.00 10.70
C VAL A 65 5.75 4.38 10.42
N GLU A 66 6.40 5.00 11.39
CA GLU A 66 7.85 5.25 11.32
C GLU A 66 8.63 3.95 11.53
N GLY A 67 9.67 3.78 10.71
CA GLY A 67 10.53 2.61 10.74
C GLY A 67 9.91 1.38 10.07
N ALA A 68 10.46 0.20 10.40
CA ALA A 68 9.96 -1.07 9.87
C ALA A 68 8.66 -1.50 10.56
N SER A 69 7.84 -2.24 9.82
CA SER A 69 6.72 -2.97 10.39
C SER A 69 7.21 -4.21 11.15
N ASP A 70 6.47 -4.60 12.16
CA ASP A 70 6.66 -5.81 12.95
C ASP A 70 5.33 -6.54 13.13
N SER A 71 5.37 -7.72 13.76
CA SER A 71 4.18 -8.54 13.96
C SER A 71 3.05 -7.85 14.72
N MET A 72 3.36 -6.96 15.66
CA MET A 72 2.34 -6.23 16.42
C MET A 72 1.69 -5.15 15.56
N LYS A 73 2.49 -4.38 14.81
CA LYS A 73 1.98 -3.36 13.88
C LYS A 73 1.11 -4.00 12.79
N PHE A 74 1.51 -5.17 12.29
CA PHE A 74 0.74 -5.95 11.34
C PHE A 74 -0.63 -6.38 11.89
N LEU A 75 -0.70 -6.92 13.11
CA LEU A 75 -1.98 -7.29 13.73
C LEU A 75 -2.86 -6.07 14.04
N ASN A 76 -2.26 -4.98 14.56
CA ASN A 76 -2.97 -3.74 14.83
C ASN A 76 -3.57 -3.14 13.57
N PHE A 77 -2.85 -3.23 12.43
CA PHE A 77 -3.38 -2.79 11.13
C PHE A 77 -4.72 -3.48 10.81
N PHE A 78 -4.80 -4.79 10.97
CA PHE A 78 -6.02 -5.54 10.68
C PHE A 78 -7.12 -5.26 11.72
N GLU A 79 -6.77 -5.08 12.98
CA GLU A 79 -7.73 -4.66 14.01
C GLU A 79 -8.35 -3.31 13.67
N GLU A 80 -7.53 -2.32 13.27
CA GLU A 80 -7.99 -1.01 12.82
C GLU A 80 -8.84 -1.12 11.55
N ALA A 81 -8.36 -1.86 10.53
CA ALA A 81 -9.09 -2.08 9.28
C ALA A 81 -10.48 -2.72 9.49
N GLY A 82 -10.59 -3.64 10.46
CA GLY A 82 -11.87 -4.27 10.79
C GLY A 82 -12.91 -3.35 11.45
N GLN A 83 -12.50 -2.16 11.89
CA GLN A 83 -13.38 -1.17 12.54
C GLN A 83 -13.75 -0.01 11.62
N VAL A 84 -13.19 0.05 10.42
CA VAL A 84 -13.35 1.17 9.48
C VAL A 84 -14.36 0.82 8.39
N ASN A 85 -15.16 1.82 8.03
CA ASN A 85 -15.96 1.78 6.82
C ASN A 85 -15.27 2.54 5.69
N THR A 86 -15.36 2.02 4.48
CA THR A 86 -14.91 2.67 3.25
C THR A 86 -15.71 3.92 2.94
N ALA A 87 -15.27 4.72 1.99
CA ALA A 87 -16.00 5.91 1.53
C ALA A 87 -17.44 5.61 1.06
N ASN A 88 -17.71 4.37 0.63
CA ASN A 88 -19.03 3.91 0.21
C ASN A 88 -19.92 3.45 1.39
N GLY A 89 -19.40 3.51 2.62
CA GLY A 89 -20.11 3.12 3.84
C GLY A 89 -20.05 1.62 4.16
N ASN A 90 -19.43 0.81 3.32
CA ASN A 90 -19.24 -0.63 3.55
C ASN A 90 -18.07 -0.87 4.50
N PRO A 91 -18.05 -1.92 5.33
CA PRO A 91 -16.87 -2.31 6.08
C PRO A 91 -15.67 -2.54 5.16
N ALA A 92 -14.46 -2.17 5.63
CA ALA A 92 -13.24 -2.43 4.85
C ALA A 92 -12.93 -3.93 4.72
N ILE A 93 -13.41 -4.74 5.67
CA ILE A 93 -13.37 -6.21 5.63
C ILE A 93 -14.79 -6.72 5.81
N GLU A 94 -15.31 -7.43 4.82
CA GLU A 94 -16.68 -7.94 4.78
C GLU A 94 -16.73 -9.47 4.94
N LEU A 95 -17.91 -9.95 5.29
CA LEU A 95 -18.23 -11.38 5.25
C LEU A 95 -17.98 -11.96 3.85
N GLY A 96 -17.24 -13.04 3.79
CA GLY A 96 -16.90 -13.74 2.54
C GLY A 96 -15.70 -13.18 1.80
N ASP A 97 -14.99 -12.19 2.34
CA ASP A 97 -13.76 -11.67 1.76
C ASP A 97 -12.60 -12.66 1.87
N TYR A 98 -11.72 -12.61 0.88
CA TYR A 98 -10.45 -13.32 0.84
C TYR A 98 -9.31 -12.30 0.93
N ILE A 99 -8.60 -12.31 2.05
CA ILE A 99 -7.45 -11.43 2.26
C ILE A 99 -6.21 -12.11 1.69
N ILE A 100 -5.67 -11.53 0.64
CA ILE A 100 -4.48 -12.03 -0.05
C ILE A 100 -3.25 -11.41 0.59
N LEU A 101 -2.37 -12.25 1.12
CA LEU A 101 -1.12 -11.87 1.78
C LEU A 101 0.07 -12.46 1.04
N ASP A 102 1.19 -11.77 1.10
CA ASP A 102 2.46 -12.38 0.71
C ASP A 102 2.92 -13.42 1.75
N ASN A 103 3.77 -14.31 1.30
CA ASN A 103 4.28 -15.42 2.12
C ASN A 103 5.54 -15.02 2.90
N CYS A 104 5.57 -13.83 3.50
CA CYS A 104 6.72 -13.41 4.31
C CYS A 104 6.65 -13.94 5.75
N ALA A 105 7.80 -13.97 6.44
CA ALA A 105 7.89 -14.50 7.79
C ALA A 105 7.03 -13.72 8.81
N THR A 106 6.89 -12.40 8.62
CA THR A 106 6.07 -11.55 9.50
C THR A 106 4.59 -11.88 9.42
N HIS A 107 4.11 -12.32 8.24
CA HIS A 107 2.71 -12.67 8.00
C HIS A 107 2.36 -14.13 8.30
N ARG A 108 3.37 -14.96 8.61
CA ARG A 108 3.24 -16.37 8.92
C ARG A 108 3.47 -16.69 10.39
N PHE A 109 3.52 -17.96 10.70
CA PHE A 109 3.71 -18.53 12.03
C PHE A 109 2.64 -18.04 13.01
N GLN A 110 3.03 -17.81 14.25
CA GLN A 110 2.08 -17.41 15.31
C GLN A 110 1.23 -16.19 14.95
N THR A 111 1.81 -15.19 14.27
CA THR A 111 1.11 -13.99 13.84
C THR A 111 0.04 -14.31 12.80
N GLY A 112 0.39 -15.12 11.80
CA GLY A 112 -0.56 -15.58 10.78
C GLY A 112 -1.71 -16.41 11.36
N ASP A 113 -1.42 -17.29 12.33
CA ASP A 113 -2.45 -18.10 13.00
C ASP A 113 -3.43 -17.23 13.82
N VAL A 114 -2.93 -16.18 14.46
CA VAL A 114 -3.77 -15.21 15.19
C VAL A 114 -4.68 -14.45 14.24
N LEU A 115 -4.11 -13.88 13.17
CA LEU A 115 -4.85 -13.14 12.15
C LEU A 115 -5.91 -14.04 11.49
N GLN A 116 -5.54 -15.27 11.09
CA GLN A 116 -6.47 -16.19 10.44
C GLN A 116 -7.67 -16.51 11.31
N ARG A 117 -7.46 -16.81 12.61
CA ARG A 117 -8.55 -17.07 13.55
C ARG A 117 -9.46 -15.87 13.73
N TRP A 118 -8.87 -14.67 13.82
CA TRP A 118 -9.63 -13.43 13.97
C TRP A 118 -10.47 -13.12 12.72
N LEU A 119 -9.90 -13.22 11.52
CA LEU A 119 -10.63 -13.05 10.26
C LEU A 119 -11.73 -14.08 10.06
N MET A 120 -11.50 -15.34 10.45
CA MET A 120 -12.54 -16.38 10.43
C MET A 120 -13.74 -16.04 11.31
N GLN A 121 -13.53 -15.37 12.45
CA GLN A 121 -14.63 -14.90 13.31
C GLN A 121 -15.44 -13.78 12.64
N MET A 122 -14.80 -12.99 11.79
CA MET A 122 -15.48 -11.98 10.94
C MET A 122 -16.08 -12.58 9.67
N GLY A 123 -15.87 -13.87 9.42
CA GLY A 123 -16.34 -14.55 8.22
C GLY A 123 -15.51 -14.29 6.97
N ALA A 124 -14.28 -13.79 7.12
CA ALA A 124 -13.29 -13.63 6.07
C ALA A 124 -12.23 -14.75 6.12
N SER A 125 -11.47 -14.93 5.05
CA SER A 125 -10.45 -15.96 4.91
C SER A 125 -9.13 -15.39 4.45
N VAL A 126 -8.01 -16.01 4.85
CA VAL A 126 -6.66 -15.66 4.40
C VAL A 126 -6.22 -16.57 3.28
N ILE A 127 -5.61 -16.01 2.24
CA ILE A 127 -4.92 -16.73 1.18
C ILE A 127 -3.49 -16.19 1.08
N TYR A 128 -2.51 -17.08 1.21
CA TYR A 128 -1.12 -16.73 1.00
C TYR A 128 -0.72 -16.94 -0.46
N THR A 129 -0.11 -15.93 -1.08
CA THR A 129 0.45 -16.10 -2.42
C THR A 129 1.64 -17.06 -2.41
N PRO A 130 1.89 -17.78 -3.50
CA PRO A 130 3.12 -18.54 -3.64
C PRO A 130 4.34 -17.65 -3.47
N SER A 131 5.43 -18.20 -2.93
CA SER A 131 6.68 -17.46 -2.82
C SER A 131 7.18 -17.04 -4.20
N LEU A 132 7.67 -15.81 -4.34
CA LEU A 132 8.21 -15.25 -5.58
C LEU A 132 7.20 -15.10 -6.74
N SER A 133 5.95 -14.80 -6.42
CA SER A 133 4.90 -14.56 -7.42
C SER A 133 4.43 -13.10 -7.39
N PRO A 134 5.26 -12.13 -7.85
CA PRO A 134 4.90 -10.70 -7.85
C PRO A 134 3.71 -10.41 -8.79
N GLU A 135 3.47 -11.25 -9.78
CA GLU A 135 2.37 -11.12 -10.75
C GLU A 135 0.97 -11.16 -10.11
N PHE A 136 0.84 -11.64 -8.87
CA PHE A 136 -0.45 -11.69 -8.15
C PHE A 136 -0.64 -10.56 -7.14
N LYS A 137 0.12 -9.47 -7.23
CA LYS A 137 0.12 -8.41 -6.23
C LYS A 137 -0.51 -7.10 -6.74
N VAL A 138 -1.83 -6.99 -6.68
CA VAL A 138 -2.55 -5.73 -6.98
C VAL A 138 -1.97 -4.57 -6.15
N ALA A 139 -1.65 -4.79 -4.87
CA ALA A 139 -1.09 -3.77 -4.00
C ALA A 139 0.24 -3.18 -4.52
N GLU A 140 1.09 -3.99 -5.18
CA GLU A 140 2.32 -3.47 -5.82
C GLU A 140 2.01 -2.47 -6.94
N LEU A 141 0.96 -2.71 -7.72
CA LEU A 141 0.52 -1.78 -8.77
C LEU A 141 0.02 -0.47 -8.17
N VAL A 142 -0.72 -0.55 -7.05
CA VAL A 142 -1.14 0.62 -6.28
C VAL A 142 0.09 1.39 -5.79
N PHE A 143 1.10 0.73 -5.20
CA PHE A 143 2.33 1.38 -4.76
C PHE A 143 3.12 2.03 -5.92
N ASN A 144 3.15 1.40 -7.08
CA ASN A 144 3.82 1.95 -8.26
C ASN A 144 3.12 3.24 -8.74
N LYS A 145 1.78 3.24 -8.79
CA LYS A 145 1.01 4.44 -9.10
C LYS A 145 1.22 5.51 -8.04
N LEU A 146 1.13 5.16 -6.76
CA LEU A 146 1.35 6.07 -5.64
C LEU A 146 2.73 6.74 -5.73
N LYS A 147 3.80 5.96 -5.96
CA LYS A 147 5.16 6.50 -6.15
C LYS A 147 5.23 7.44 -7.36
N THR A 148 4.47 7.18 -8.41
CA THR A 148 4.41 8.05 -9.60
C THR A 148 3.69 9.36 -9.28
N VAL A 149 2.58 9.32 -8.55
CA VAL A 149 1.85 10.51 -8.09
C VAL A 149 2.74 11.36 -7.18
N LEU A 150 3.40 10.77 -6.18
CA LEU A 150 4.29 11.48 -5.25
C LEU A 150 5.50 12.15 -5.92
N LYS A 151 5.89 11.73 -7.13
CA LYS A 151 6.96 12.38 -7.91
C LYS A 151 6.51 13.66 -8.62
N ARG A 152 5.21 13.93 -8.72
CA ARG A 152 4.68 15.14 -9.36
C ARG A 152 5.11 16.38 -8.60
N GLU A 153 5.24 17.50 -9.32
CA GLU A 153 5.73 18.75 -8.73
C GLU A 153 4.84 19.29 -7.61
N GLU A 154 3.54 19.10 -7.74
CA GLU A 154 2.53 19.50 -6.77
C GLU A 154 2.68 18.85 -5.38
N PHE A 155 3.25 17.62 -5.32
CA PHE A 155 3.49 16.91 -4.06
C PHE A 155 4.81 17.28 -3.37
N ARG A 156 5.72 17.97 -4.05
CA ARG A 156 7.04 18.31 -3.50
C ARG A 156 6.99 19.14 -2.22
N PRO A 157 6.19 20.22 -2.13
CA PRO A 157 6.08 20.98 -0.89
C PRO A 157 5.55 20.11 0.25
N LEU A 158 4.54 19.29 -0.01
CA LEU A 158 3.91 18.45 0.98
C LEU A 158 4.86 17.36 1.50
N LEU A 159 5.63 16.72 0.62
CA LEU A 159 6.68 15.76 0.99
C LEU A 159 7.77 16.36 1.87
N GLN A 160 8.06 17.67 1.74
CA GLN A 160 9.03 18.35 2.58
C GLN A 160 8.48 18.68 3.97
N VAL A 161 7.17 18.90 4.08
CA VAL A 161 6.51 19.26 5.34
C VAL A 161 6.12 17.99 6.11
N ASN A 162 5.43 17.06 5.45
CA ASN A 162 4.93 15.85 6.10
C ASN A 162 4.70 14.74 5.07
N VAL A 163 5.55 13.70 5.11
CA VAL A 163 5.48 12.56 4.20
C VAL A 163 4.20 11.74 4.42
N HIS A 164 3.72 11.61 5.65
CA HIS A 164 2.49 10.87 5.95
C HIS A 164 1.30 11.53 5.26
N VAL A 165 1.15 12.83 5.41
CA VAL A 165 0.06 13.58 4.75
C VAL A 165 0.19 13.48 3.23
N ALA A 166 1.40 13.60 2.68
CA ALA A 166 1.61 13.46 1.24
C ALA A 166 1.18 12.09 0.71
N ILE A 167 1.46 11.01 1.46
CA ILE A 167 1.04 9.65 1.13
C ILE A 167 -0.49 9.55 1.10
N TYR A 168 -1.18 10.04 2.14
CA TYR A 168 -2.65 9.98 2.20
C TYR A 168 -3.32 10.80 1.10
N GLU A 169 -2.83 12.01 0.83
CA GLU A 169 -3.33 12.83 -0.27
C GLU A 169 -3.12 12.16 -1.64
N ALA A 170 -1.98 11.48 -1.82
CA ALA A 170 -1.71 10.75 -3.06
C ALA A 170 -2.55 9.47 -3.19
N LEU A 171 -2.88 8.79 -2.07
CA LEU A 171 -3.79 7.63 -2.06
C LEU A 171 -5.21 8.02 -2.50
N ASN A 172 -5.69 9.22 -2.16
CA ASN A 172 -6.99 9.73 -2.61
C ASN A 172 -7.09 9.90 -4.14
N LEU A 173 -5.96 9.87 -4.86
CA LEU A 173 -5.91 9.93 -6.33
C LEU A 173 -5.91 8.53 -6.99
N ILE A 174 -5.98 7.46 -6.21
CA ILE A 174 -6.17 6.11 -6.73
C ILE A 174 -7.67 5.91 -6.96
N THR A 175 -8.04 5.78 -8.23
CA THR A 175 -9.45 5.68 -8.63
C THR A 175 -9.92 4.23 -8.74
N THR A 176 -11.23 4.02 -8.76
CA THR A 176 -11.83 2.71 -9.03
C THR A 176 -11.44 2.20 -10.43
N ASP A 177 -11.33 3.08 -11.42
CA ASP A 177 -10.88 2.71 -12.77
C ASP A 177 -9.44 2.17 -12.76
N ASP A 178 -8.57 2.73 -11.93
CA ASP A 178 -7.23 2.19 -11.73
C ASP A 178 -7.28 0.78 -11.18
N MET A 179 -8.12 0.56 -10.17
CA MET A 179 -8.26 -0.76 -9.55
C MET A 179 -8.81 -1.79 -10.55
N PHE A 180 -9.79 -1.43 -11.36
CA PHE A 180 -10.26 -2.29 -12.45
C PHE A 180 -9.14 -2.64 -13.42
N GLY A 181 -8.30 -1.67 -13.80
CA GLY A 181 -7.14 -1.90 -14.65
C GLY A 181 -6.13 -2.86 -14.00
N PHE A 182 -5.85 -2.70 -12.71
CA PHE A 182 -4.92 -3.56 -11.97
C PHE A 182 -5.43 -4.99 -11.82
N TYR A 183 -6.72 -5.16 -11.50
CA TYR A 183 -7.36 -6.48 -11.41
C TYR A 183 -7.37 -7.21 -12.75
N ASN A 184 -7.73 -6.53 -13.86
CA ASN A 184 -7.72 -7.11 -15.20
C ASN A 184 -6.32 -7.49 -15.69
N PHE A 185 -5.27 -6.87 -15.13
CA PHE A 185 -3.89 -7.21 -15.45
C PHE A 185 -3.42 -8.49 -14.74
N ILE A 186 -3.99 -8.78 -13.56
CA ILE A 186 -3.53 -9.87 -12.66
C ILE A 186 -4.43 -11.10 -12.76
N LEU A 187 -5.75 -10.94 -12.93
CA LEU A 187 -6.75 -12.00 -12.97
C LEU A 187 -7.12 -12.39 -14.40
#